data_4ead825a944e6481ad8e0a22360b6b31
#
_entry.id   4ead825a944e6481ad8e0a22360b6b31
#
_cell.length_a   1.000
_cell.length_b   1.000
_cell.length_c   1.000
_cell.angle_alpha   90.00
_cell.angle_beta   90.00
_cell.angle_gamma   90.00
#
_symmetry.space_group_name_H-M   'P 1'
#
loop_
_entity.id
_entity.type
_entity.pdbx_description
1 polymer ?
#
loop_
_entity_poly.entity_id
_entity_poly.type
_entity_poly.pdbx_seq_one_letter_code
_entity_poly.pdbx_strand_id
1 'polypeptide(L)'
;MIKALIRDHNGVLSDIKPYFELVNTVQEADVVVLWQDIIAMELCIAKLAKQLKKPLIVIQHGAHGMEDYIPPLNNTLLADKILVWGEYDRDQLLGAGISPKRIEITGTTVFKHLKGRTPHKGKHILFAPEHWDYDVEENFKIYNLLKELCEKNKWELKVKTMEKHDASKYKEHEVYSNREKAGHLGVCAEVLSWADVLVSVSEITFELMAQASDIPVICCNISPPRMFLDNPKYLDLKKPYSNAVKLIKNLDVLEETIKSQLSNPNELQAERRNVTLVRGGIHIEDPLQKLINAIKNAK
;
A
#
# COMPACT_ATOMS: atom_id res chain seq x y z
N MET A 1 19.54 10.50 -23.19
CA MET A 1 18.60 10.04 -22.13
C MET A 1 19.36 9.06 -21.25
N ILE A 2 19.04 9.00 -19.93
CA ILE A 2 19.71 8.03 -19.03
C ILE A 2 19.11 6.66 -19.28
N LYS A 3 19.97 5.66 -19.44
CA LYS A 3 19.58 4.26 -19.59
C LYS A 3 19.26 3.65 -18.23
N ALA A 4 18.03 3.19 -18.04
CA ALA A 4 17.58 2.64 -16.76
C ALA A 4 17.03 1.21 -16.92
N LEU A 5 17.51 0.30 -16.09
CA LEU A 5 16.86 -0.97 -15.85
C LEU A 5 15.86 -0.76 -14.70
N ILE A 6 14.57 -0.77 -15.00
CA ILE A 6 13.50 -0.57 -14.01
C ILE A 6 12.73 -1.86 -13.84
N ARG A 7 12.82 -2.45 -12.66
CA ARG A 7 12.01 -3.59 -12.25
C ARG A 7 10.83 -3.08 -11.42
N ASP A 8 9.66 -3.24 -11.98
CA ASP A 8 8.41 -2.70 -11.45
C ASP A 8 7.57 -3.84 -10.84
N HIS A 9 6.89 -3.53 -9.75
CA HIS A 9 5.93 -4.42 -9.11
C HIS A 9 4.55 -3.79 -9.21
N ASN A 10 3.61 -4.48 -9.83
CA ASN A 10 2.21 -4.07 -9.95
C ASN A 10 1.99 -2.68 -10.59
N GLY A 11 2.92 -2.22 -11.42
CA GLY A 11 2.78 -0.95 -12.14
C GLY A 11 3.05 0.31 -11.31
N VAL A 12 3.52 0.19 -10.07
CA VAL A 12 3.79 1.34 -9.18
C VAL A 12 4.85 2.28 -9.76
N LEU A 13 5.81 1.73 -10.52
CA LEU A 13 6.86 2.51 -11.17
C LEU A 13 6.56 2.87 -12.63
N SER A 14 5.36 2.58 -13.11
CA SER A 14 4.98 2.84 -14.52
C SER A 14 5.08 4.31 -14.89
N ASP A 15 4.80 5.20 -13.94
CA ASP A 15 4.80 6.65 -14.17
C ASP A 15 6.20 7.21 -14.46
N ILE A 16 7.26 6.58 -13.96
CA ILE A 16 8.64 7.05 -14.17
C ILE A 16 9.26 6.52 -15.46
N LYS A 17 8.78 5.39 -15.98
CA LYS A 17 9.36 4.74 -17.18
C LYS A 17 9.51 5.65 -18.39
N PRO A 18 8.54 6.51 -18.74
CA PRO A 18 8.63 7.40 -19.92
C PRO A 18 9.79 8.40 -19.88
N TYR A 19 10.40 8.62 -18.72
CA TYR A 19 11.48 9.61 -18.54
C TYR A 19 12.89 9.05 -18.72
N PHE A 20 12.99 7.75 -19.05
CA PHE A 20 14.24 7.01 -19.18
C PHE A 20 14.26 6.22 -20.49
N GLU A 21 15.46 5.93 -21.00
CA GLU A 21 15.68 4.92 -22.01
C GLU A 21 15.71 3.56 -21.31
N LEU A 22 14.66 2.75 -21.49
CA LEU A 22 14.56 1.47 -20.81
C LEU A 22 15.48 0.44 -21.45
N VAL A 23 16.25 -0.26 -20.62
CA VAL A 23 17.13 -1.36 -21.03
C VAL A 23 16.76 -2.65 -20.29
N ASN A 24 17.18 -3.78 -20.83
CA ASN A 24 16.80 -5.09 -20.31
C ASN A 24 17.90 -5.76 -19.47
N THR A 25 19.11 -5.22 -19.51
CA THR A 25 20.27 -5.80 -18.82
C THR A 25 20.96 -4.79 -17.92
N VAL A 26 21.58 -5.28 -16.85
CA VAL A 26 22.37 -4.45 -15.92
C VAL A 26 23.59 -3.83 -16.63
N GLN A 27 24.16 -4.57 -17.57
CA GLN A 27 25.34 -4.11 -18.33
C GLN A 27 25.06 -2.83 -19.12
N GLU A 28 23.89 -2.74 -19.75
CA GLU A 28 23.49 -1.60 -20.57
C GLU A 28 23.02 -0.41 -19.74
N ALA A 29 22.62 -0.65 -18.49
CA ALA A 29 22.04 0.39 -17.64
C ALA A 29 23.09 1.39 -17.13
N ASP A 30 22.73 2.66 -17.08
CA ASP A 30 23.44 3.69 -16.32
C ASP A 30 23.03 3.65 -14.85
N VAL A 31 21.77 3.25 -14.56
CA VAL A 31 21.20 3.10 -13.23
C VAL A 31 20.25 1.91 -13.18
N VAL A 32 20.24 1.21 -12.05
CA VAL A 32 19.33 0.09 -11.77
C VAL A 32 18.33 0.54 -10.71
N VAL A 33 17.04 0.39 -11.00
CA VAL A 33 15.92 0.76 -10.15
C VAL A 33 15.09 -0.48 -9.84
N LEU A 34 14.97 -0.84 -8.58
CA LEU A 34 14.24 -2.01 -8.11
C LEU A 34 13.14 -1.57 -7.14
N TRP A 35 12.08 -2.35 -7.04
CA TRP A 35 11.08 -2.19 -5.99
C TRP A 35 11.54 -2.79 -4.64
N GLN A 36 12.53 -3.69 -4.67
CA GLN A 36 13.26 -4.25 -3.53
C GLN A 36 14.54 -4.95 -4.01
N ASP A 37 15.44 -5.32 -3.10
CA ASP A 37 16.72 -5.99 -3.43
C ASP A 37 16.95 -7.29 -2.62
N ILE A 38 15.88 -7.89 -2.08
CA ILE A 38 15.92 -9.07 -1.19
C ILE A 38 15.30 -10.34 -1.78
N ILE A 39 14.34 -10.23 -2.70
CA ILE A 39 13.73 -11.40 -3.35
C ILE A 39 14.67 -11.95 -4.43
N ALA A 40 14.66 -13.26 -4.63
CA ALA A 40 15.64 -14.00 -5.41
C ALA A 40 16.10 -13.34 -6.73
N MET A 41 15.20 -12.91 -7.58
CA MET A 41 15.57 -12.30 -8.87
C MET A 41 16.12 -10.89 -8.67
N GLU A 42 15.45 -10.05 -7.90
CA GLU A 42 15.86 -8.68 -7.59
C GLU A 42 17.19 -8.67 -6.83
N LEU A 43 17.41 -9.63 -5.92
CA LEU A 43 18.69 -9.80 -5.23
C LEU A 43 19.83 -10.15 -6.20
N CYS A 44 19.59 -11.02 -7.20
CA CYS A 44 20.57 -11.33 -8.23
C CYS A 44 20.93 -10.08 -9.06
N ILE A 45 19.93 -9.33 -9.48
CA ILE A 45 20.11 -8.07 -10.23
C ILE A 45 20.88 -7.05 -9.36
N ALA A 46 20.53 -6.91 -8.09
CA ALA A 46 21.19 -6.01 -7.14
C ALA A 46 22.67 -6.38 -6.97
N LYS A 47 22.98 -7.66 -6.75
CA LYS A 47 24.36 -8.14 -6.65
C LYS A 47 25.16 -7.87 -7.93
N LEU A 48 24.56 -8.12 -9.09
CA LEU A 48 25.22 -7.85 -10.38
C LEU A 48 25.46 -6.34 -10.57
N ALA A 49 24.49 -5.49 -10.21
CA ALA A 49 24.66 -4.04 -10.24
C ALA A 49 25.85 -3.59 -9.38
N LYS A 50 25.97 -4.12 -8.16
CA LYS A 50 27.12 -3.83 -7.28
C LYS A 50 28.45 -4.30 -7.86
N GLN A 51 28.50 -5.51 -8.45
CA GLN A 51 29.70 -6.03 -9.12
C GLN A 51 30.13 -5.14 -10.29
N LEU A 52 29.18 -4.66 -11.08
CA LEU A 52 29.42 -3.78 -12.21
C LEU A 52 29.53 -2.29 -11.83
N LYS A 53 29.51 -1.98 -10.53
CA LYS A 53 29.56 -0.62 -9.98
C LYS A 53 28.49 0.30 -10.59
N LYS A 54 27.32 -0.23 -10.86
CA LYS A 54 26.16 0.54 -11.31
C LYS A 54 25.41 1.10 -10.10
N PRO A 55 24.98 2.37 -10.14
CA PRO A 55 24.11 2.93 -9.12
C PRO A 55 22.85 2.06 -8.97
N LEU A 56 22.53 1.71 -7.74
CA LEU A 56 21.38 0.87 -7.39
C LEU A 56 20.43 1.63 -6.47
N ILE A 57 19.17 1.76 -6.89
CA ILE A 57 18.12 2.44 -6.17
C ILE A 57 17.01 1.45 -5.86
N VAL A 58 16.53 1.46 -4.62
CA VAL A 58 15.28 0.81 -4.22
C VAL A 58 14.21 1.87 -4.01
N ILE A 59 13.03 1.69 -4.60
CA ILE A 59 11.87 2.56 -4.41
C ILE A 59 10.82 1.80 -3.64
N GLN A 60 10.32 2.40 -2.57
CA GLN A 60 9.19 1.85 -1.81
C GLN A 60 7.99 1.63 -2.72
N HIS A 61 7.46 0.40 -2.73
CA HIS A 61 6.40 -0.02 -3.65
C HIS A 61 5.02 -0.15 -2.97
N GLY A 62 4.98 -0.14 -1.63
CA GLY A 62 3.77 -0.30 -0.86
C GLY A 62 3.92 0.25 0.56
N ALA A 63 2.81 0.30 1.30
CA ALA A 63 2.80 0.78 2.68
C ALA A 63 3.73 -0.02 3.61
N HIS A 64 4.01 -1.28 3.27
CA HIS A 64 4.92 -2.18 3.98
C HIS A 64 6.26 -2.42 3.28
N GLY A 65 6.55 -1.65 2.24
CA GLY A 65 7.68 -1.94 1.36
C GLY A 65 9.06 -1.83 1.99
N MET A 66 9.17 -1.25 3.19
CA MET A 66 10.45 -1.07 3.88
C MET A 66 10.65 -1.96 5.10
N GLU A 67 9.63 -2.73 5.51
CA GLU A 67 9.69 -3.59 6.70
C GLU A 67 10.74 -4.70 6.59
N ASP A 68 11.05 -5.13 5.38
CA ASP A 68 12.03 -6.16 5.10
C ASP A 68 13.47 -5.78 5.54
N TYR A 69 13.75 -4.50 5.67
CA TYR A 69 15.07 -3.99 6.03
C TYR A 69 15.23 -3.68 7.51
N ILE A 70 14.17 -3.80 8.28
CA ILE A 70 14.17 -3.50 9.72
C ILE A 70 14.08 -4.78 10.57
N PRO A 71 14.51 -4.76 11.86
CA PRO A 71 14.37 -5.89 12.74
C PRO A 71 12.92 -6.37 12.86
N PRO A 72 12.65 -7.70 12.94
CA PRO A 72 13.63 -8.77 13.05
C PRO A 72 14.20 -9.28 11.73
N LEU A 73 13.71 -8.84 10.57
CA LEU A 73 14.14 -9.39 9.29
C LEU A 73 15.56 -9.01 8.93
N ASN A 74 15.96 -7.76 9.22
CA ASN A 74 17.34 -7.26 9.07
C ASN A 74 18.01 -7.65 7.74
N ASN A 75 17.25 -7.69 6.65
CA ASN A 75 17.84 -8.02 5.36
C ASN A 75 18.89 -6.97 4.98
N THR A 76 20.00 -7.46 4.43
CA THR A 76 21.08 -6.56 4.00
C THR A 76 20.64 -5.74 2.81
N LEU A 77 20.53 -4.45 3.01
CA LEU A 77 20.25 -3.51 1.94
C LEU A 77 21.47 -3.31 1.05
N LEU A 78 21.36 -3.68 -0.21
CA LEU A 78 22.40 -3.49 -1.23
C LEU A 78 22.31 -2.14 -1.91
N ALA A 79 21.12 -1.55 -2.04
CA ALA A 79 20.88 -0.28 -2.72
C ALA A 79 21.78 0.84 -2.20
N ASP A 80 22.25 1.69 -3.09
CA ASP A 80 23.01 2.91 -2.76
C ASP A 80 22.07 3.99 -2.21
N LYS A 81 20.83 4.04 -2.73
CA LYS A 81 19.76 4.90 -2.25
C LYS A 81 18.45 4.14 -2.09
N ILE A 82 17.67 4.58 -1.11
CA ILE A 82 16.28 4.16 -0.90
C ILE A 82 15.41 5.40 -1.02
N LEU A 83 14.40 5.31 -1.86
CA LEU A 83 13.41 6.35 -2.04
C LEU A 83 12.13 5.93 -1.32
N VAL A 84 11.78 6.63 -0.26
CA VAL A 84 10.63 6.32 0.61
C VAL A 84 9.51 7.32 0.41
N TRP A 85 8.30 6.92 0.77
CA TRP A 85 7.11 7.74 0.61
C TRP A 85 7.05 8.87 1.63
N GLY A 86 7.31 8.57 2.89
CA GLY A 86 7.13 9.52 3.97
C GLY A 86 8.17 9.43 5.08
N GLU A 87 7.96 10.26 6.07
CA GLU A 87 8.85 10.37 7.24
C GLU A 87 8.83 9.10 8.08
N TYR A 88 7.69 8.42 8.14
CA TYR A 88 7.55 7.18 8.88
C TYR A 88 8.56 6.13 8.43
N ASP A 89 8.60 5.80 7.13
CA ASP A 89 9.52 4.78 6.60
C ASP A 89 10.99 5.22 6.71
N ARG A 90 11.27 6.52 6.51
CA ARG A 90 12.62 7.07 6.77
C ARG A 90 13.04 6.80 8.21
N ASP A 91 12.21 7.12 9.18
CA ASP A 91 12.55 7.02 10.60
C ASP A 91 12.73 5.56 11.03
N GLN A 92 11.95 4.64 10.44
CA GLN A 92 12.13 3.20 10.62
C GLN A 92 13.51 2.73 10.13
N LEU A 93 13.89 3.13 8.92
CA LEU A 93 15.17 2.77 8.33
C LEU A 93 16.35 3.38 9.12
N LEU A 94 16.21 4.61 9.61
CA LEU A 94 17.19 5.24 10.50
C LEU A 94 17.31 4.46 11.81
N GLY A 95 16.19 4.06 12.42
CA GLY A 95 16.15 3.22 13.62
C GLY A 95 16.79 1.84 13.42
N ALA A 96 16.77 1.31 12.21
CA ALA A 96 17.46 0.08 11.80
C ALA A 96 18.96 0.30 11.50
N GLY A 97 19.49 1.52 11.66
CA GLY A 97 20.90 1.83 11.44
C GLY A 97 21.29 2.13 9.99
N ILE A 98 20.31 2.31 9.10
CA ILE A 98 20.60 2.69 7.72
C ILE A 98 21.00 4.16 7.67
N SER A 99 22.11 4.43 6.99
CA SER A 99 22.67 5.80 6.90
C SER A 99 21.67 6.78 6.29
N PRO A 100 21.46 7.97 6.90
CA PRO A 100 20.57 9.00 6.37
C PRO A 100 20.94 9.46 4.95
N LYS A 101 22.21 9.34 4.56
CA LYS A 101 22.69 9.68 3.20
C LYS A 101 22.11 8.74 2.13
N ARG A 102 21.66 7.55 2.52
CA ARG A 102 21.04 6.55 1.62
C ARG A 102 19.52 6.69 1.51
N ILE A 103 18.89 7.50 2.37
CA ILE A 103 17.44 7.59 2.44
C ILE A 103 17.00 8.95 1.91
N GLU A 104 16.02 8.96 1.00
CA GLU A 104 15.45 10.19 0.47
C GLU A 104 13.91 10.07 0.46
N ILE A 105 13.21 11.08 0.99
CA ILE A 105 11.75 11.14 0.97
C ILE A 105 11.32 11.77 -0.35
N THR A 106 10.61 11.01 -1.15
CA THR A 106 10.11 11.46 -2.46
C THR A 106 8.61 11.65 -2.50
N GLY A 107 7.88 11.14 -1.52
CA GLY A 107 6.43 10.96 -1.65
C GLY A 107 6.10 9.76 -2.53
N THR A 108 4.81 9.57 -2.79
CA THR A 108 4.33 8.51 -3.68
C THR A 108 3.42 9.03 -4.78
N THR A 109 3.53 8.44 -5.98
CA THR A 109 2.62 8.72 -7.10
C THR A 109 1.29 7.98 -6.96
N VAL A 110 1.16 7.06 -6.01
CA VAL A 110 -0.05 6.24 -5.78
C VAL A 110 -1.28 7.10 -5.54
N PHE A 111 -1.13 8.25 -4.87
CA PHE A 111 -2.25 9.12 -4.53
C PHE A 111 -2.71 10.06 -5.64
N LYS A 112 -1.91 10.23 -6.70
CA LYS A 112 -2.26 11.17 -7.79
C LYS A 112 -3.54 10.81 -8.54
N HIS A 113 -3.91 9.53 -8.48
CA HIS A 113 -5.11 9.01 -9.13
C HIS A 113 -6.35 9.08 -8.23
N LEU A 114 -6.17 9.40 -6.95
CA LEU A 114 -7.28 9.46 -6.02
C LEU A 114 -8.17 10.66 -6.35
N LYS A 115 -9.45 10.37 -6.51
CA LYS A 115 -10.49 11.38 -6.53
C LYS A 115 -10.93 11.58 -5.08
N GLY A 116 -11.11 12.82 -4.67
CA GLY A 116 -11.71 13.09 -3.36
C GLY A 116 -13.03 12.32 -3.23
N ARG A 117 -13.39 11.94 -2.00
CA ARG A 117 -14.66 11.27 -1.71
C ARG A 117 -15.81 12.09 -2.27
N THR A 118 -16.65 11.47 -3.09
CA THR A 118 -17.95 12.03 -3.44
C THR A 118 -18.89 11.70 -2.28
N PRO A 119 -19.42 12.69 -1.55
CA PRO A 119 -20.39 12.39 -0.49
C PRO A 119 -21.59 11.68 -1.10
N HIS A 120 -21.79 10.43 -0.77
CA HIS A 120 -22.95 9.67 -1.18
C HIS A 120 -24.00 9.74 -0.07
N LYS A 121 -25.27 9.83 -0.47
CA LYS A 121 -26.40 9.61 0.45
C LYS A 121 -26.66 8.11 0.63
N GLY A 122 -25.96 7.28 -0.11
CA GLY A 122 -26.00 5.83 -0.04
C GLY A 122 -25.25 5.30 1.18
N LYS A 123 -25.29 3.99 1.31
CA LYS A 123 -24.59 3.26 2.35
C LYS A 123 -23.74 2.21 1.65
N HIS A 124 -22.63 2.66 1.10
CA HIS A 124 -21.77 1.91 0.22
C HIS A 124 -20.61 1.29 1.02
N ILE A 125 -20.66 0.00 1.18
CA ILE A 125 -19.65 -0.78 1.89
C ILE A 125 -18.71 -1.41 0.87
N LEU A 126 -17.42 -1.13 0.98
CA LEU A 126 -16.39 -1.75 0.19
C LEU A 126 -15.66 -2.78 1.04
N PHE A 127 -15.56 -4.01 0.58
CA PHE A 127 -14.78 -5.05 1.22
C PHE A 127 -13.49 -5.30 0.45
N ALA A 128 -12.34 -5.25 1.16
CA ALA A 128 -11.03 -5.63 0.64
C ALA A 128 -10.51 -6.85 1.42
N PRO A 129 -10.62 -8.06 0.86
CA PRO A 129 -10.09 -9.26 1.49
C PRO A 129 -8.56 -9.22 1.53
N GLU A 130 -7.99 -9.88 2.53
CA GLU A 130 -6.55 -10.08 2.64
C GLU A 130 -6.03 -10.88 1.44
N HIS A 131 -4.85 -10.51 0.94
CA HIS A 131 -4.29 -11.10 -0.26
C HIS A 131 -3.37 -12.31 -0.03
N TRP A 132 -3.05 -12.64 1.21
CA TRP A 132 -2.24 -13.81 1.54
C TRP A 132 -3.10 -15.07 1.63
N ASP A 133 -2.64 -16.17 1.03
CA ASP A 133 -3.41 -17.41 0.84
C ASP A 133 -3.90 -18.07 2.13
N TYR A 134 -3.26 -17.78 3.26
CA TYR A 134 -3.60 -18.42 4.55
C TYR A 134 -4.78 -17.80 5.29
N ASP A 135 -5.40 -16.72 4.75
CA ASP A 135 -6.57 -16.08 5.37
C ASP A 135 -7.86 -16.24 4.56
N VAL A 136 -7.89 -17.22 3.69
CA VAL A 136 -9.06 -17.44 2.82
C VAL A 136 -10.33 -17.69 3.64
N GLU A 137 -10.23 -18.46 4.74
CA GLU A 137 -11.39 -18.79 5.58
C GLU A 137 -11.91 -17.55 6.33
N GLU A 138 -11.03 -16.74 6.89
CA GLU A 138 -11.38 -15.49 7.57
C GLU A 138 -11.98 -14.48 6.61
N ASN A 139 -11.41 -14.34 5.43
CA ASN A 139 -11.97 -13.50 4.37
C ASN A 139 -13.42 -13.89 4.08
N PHE A 140 -13.73 -15.19 4.00
CA PHE A 140 -15.10 -15.66 3.74
C PHE A 140 -16.03 -15.47 4.92
N LYS A 141 -15.57 -15.65 6.16
CA LYS A 141 -16.37 -15.36 7.36
C LYS A 141 -16.82 -13.89 7.34
N ILE A 142 -15.89 -12.96 7.07
CA ILE A 142 -16.19 -11.53 7.02
C ILE A 142 -17.10 -11.22 5.83
N TYR A 143 -16.81 -11.76 4.65
CA TYR A 143 -17.63 -11.53 3.47
C TYR A 143 -19.07 -12.00 3.64
N ASN A 144 -19.28 -13.23 4.16
CA ASN A 144 -20.62 -13.76 4.38
C ASN A 144 -21.40 -12.93 5.39
N LEU A 145 -20.75 -12.52 6.49
CA LEU A 145 -21.36 -11.61 7.46
C LEU A 145 -21.73 -10.26 6.82
N LEU A 146 -20.84 -9.69 6.01
CA LEU A 146 -21.13 -8.43 5.30
C LEU A 146 -22.31 -8.54 4.36
N LYS A 147 -22.47 -9.68 3.65
CA LYS A 147 -23.66 -9.94 2.84
C LYS A 147 -24.94 -9.85 3.67
N GLU A 148 -25.01 -10.64 4.75
CA GLU A 148 -26.16 -10.66 5.65
C GLU A 148 -26.49 -9.26 6.20
N LEU A 149 -25.45 -8.53 6.65
CA LEU A 149 -25.60 -7.18 7.17
C LEU A 149 -26.07 -6.17 6.12
N CYS A 150 -25.54 -6.28 4.90
CA CYS A 150 -25.92 -5.40 3.80
C CYS A 150 -27.37 -5.64 3.38
N GLU A 151 -27.80 -6.88 3.26
CA GLU A 151 -29.21 -7.24 3.00
C GLU A 151 -30.15 -6.71 4.10
N LYS A 152 -29.82 -6.99 5.37
CA LYS A 152 -30.61 -6.57 6.54
C LYS A 152 -30.75 -5.05 6.62
N ASN A 153 -29.67 -4.30 6.35
CA ASN A 153 -29.63 -2.86 6.54
C ASN A 153 -29.86 -2.06 5.24
N LYS A 154 -30.09 -2.74 4.13
CA LYS A 154 -30.22 -2.14 2.78
C LYS A 154 -28.99 -1.30 2.41
N TRP A 155 -27.79 -1.87 2.64
CA TRP A 155 -26.53 -1.32 2.20
C TRP A 155 -26.10 -1.97 0.89
N GLU A 156 -25.30 -1.28 0.10
CA GLU A 156 -24.69 -1.84 -1.11
C GLU A 156 -23.28 -2.35 -0.77
N LEU A 157 -22.97 -3.56 -1.26
CA LEU A 157 -21.67 -4.19 -1.05
C LEU A 157 -20.93 -4.34 -2.39
N LYS A 158 -19.69 -3.91 -2.42
CA LYS A 158 -18.74 -4.24 -3.50
C LYS A 158 -17.48 -4.86 -2.91
N VAL A 159 -16.75 -5.61 -3.73
CA VAL A 159 -15.53 -6.31 -3.31
C VAL A 159 -14.37 -5.88 -4.19
N LYS A 160 -13.25 -5.48 -3.56
CA LYS A 160 -11.98 -5.18 -4.25
C LYS A 160 -10.99 -6.32 -4.01
N THR A 161 -10.82 -7.16 -5.02
CA THR A 161 -9.87 -8.28 -4.96
C THR A 161 -8.52 -7.91 -5.57
N MET A 162 -7.51 -8.71 -5.27
CA MET A 162 -6.24 -8.75 -6.00
C MET A 162 -6.26 -9.88 -7.03
N GLU A 163 -5.30 -9.85 -7.98
CA GLU A 163 -5.21 -10.88 -9.04
C GLU A 163 -5.09 -12.32 -8.53
N LYS A 164 -4.56 -12.50 -7.32
CA LYS A 164 -4.40 -13.80 -6.68
C LYS A 164 -5.71 -14.37 -6.12
N HIS A 165 -6.72 -13.54 -5.92
CA HIS A 165 -7.99 -13.98 -5.40
C HIS A 165 -8.81 -14.67 -6.48
N ASP A 166 -9.48 -15.75 -6.11
CA ASP A 166 -10.53 -16.34 -6.93
C ASP A 166 -11.77 -15.44 -6.88
N ALA A 167 -11.86 -14.53 -7.85
CA ALA A 167 -12.97 -13.58 -7.95
C ALA A 167 -14.34 -14.28 -8.05
N SER A 168 -14.38 -15.54 -8.54
CA SER A 168 -15.63 -16.31 -8.65
C SER A 168 -16.31 -16.57 -7.31
N LYS A 169 -15.56 -16.54 -6.24
CA LYS A 169 -16.08 -16.72 -4.87
C LYS A 169 -16.86 -15.52 -4.34
N TYR A 170 -16.71 -14.37 -4.96
CA TYR A 170 -17.39 -13.11 -4.60
C TYR A 170 -18.43 -12.68 -5.66
N LYS A 171 -18.76 -13.55 -6.61
CA LYS A 171 -19.55 -13.26 -7.83
C LYS A 171 -20.97 -12.73 -7.61
N GLU A 172 -21.51 -12.85 -6.41
CA GLU A 172 -22.82 -12.31 -6.06
C GLU A 172 -22.82 -10.78 -5.96
N HIS A 173 -21.63 -10.16 -5.92
CA HIS A 173 -21.45 -8.72 -5.86
C HIS A 173 -20.52 -8.26 -6.96
N GLU A 174 -20.55 -6.98 -7.26
CA GLU A 174 -19.61 -6.39 -8.21
C GLU A 174 -18.17 -6.51 -7.66
N VAL A 175 -17.31 -7.19 -8.43
CA VAL A 175 -15.93 -7.48 -8.04
C VAL A 175 -14.99 -6.67 -8.90
N TYR A 176 -14.18 -5.83 -8.26
CA TYR A 176 -13.12 -5.08 -8.90
C TYR A 176 -11.80 -5.84 -8.78
N SER A 177 -11.26 -6.28 -9.91
CA SER A 177 -9.96 -6.95 -9.97
C SER A 177 -8.92 -6.04 -10.64
N ASN A 178 -7.67 -6.18 -10.24
CA ASN A 178 -6.56 -5.40 -10.81
C ASN A 178 -6.28 -5.66 -12.30
N ARG A 179 -6.93 -6.67 -12.91
CA ARG A 179 -6.62 -7.13 -14.29
C ARG A 179 -7.21 -6.27 -15.40
N GLU A 180 -8.16 -5.36 -15.11
CA GLU A 180 -8.91 -4.72 -16.17
C GLU A 180 -8.58 -3.23 -16.38
N LYS A 181 -8.35 -2.91 -17.65
CA LYS A 181 -8.39 -1.63 -18.40
C LYS A 181 -7.74 -0.33 -17.85
N ALA A 182 -7.67 -0.09 -16.55
CA ALA A 182 -7.19 1.21 -16.01
C ALA A 182 -5.84 1.13 -15.28
N GLY A 183 -5.20 -0.04 -15.28
CA GLY A 183 -4.08 -0.29 -14.39
C GLY A 183 -4.53 -0.40 -12.93
N HIS A 184 -3.69 -0.99 -12.09
CA HIS A 184 -3.99 -1.25 -10.68
C HIS A 184 -4.48 -0.01 -9.91
N LEU A 185 -3.83 1.13 -10.08
CA LEU A 185 -4.13 2.35 -9.33
C LEU A 185 -5.42 3.03 -9.79
N GLY A 186 -5.76 2.94 -11.08
CA GLY A 186 -6.99 3.48 -11.63
C GLY A 186 -8.24 2.77 -11.10
N VAL A 187 -8.20 1.44 -11.02
CA VAL A 187 -9.28 0.63 -10.42
C VAL A 187 -9.45 0.95 -8.95
N CYS A 188 -8.34 1.10 -8.19
CA CYS A 188 -8.40 1.49 -6.80
C CYS A 188 -9.07 2.86 -6.61
N ALA A 189 -8.70 3.85 -7.43
CA ALA A 189 -9.28 5.18 -7.35
C ALA A 189 -10.79 5.19 -7.68
N GLU A 190 -11.22 4.41 -8.67
CA GLU A 190 -12.63 4.27 -9.05
C GLU A 190 -13.47 3.71 -7.91
N VAL A 191 -13.09 2.54 -7.39
CA VAL A 191 -13.88 1.87 -6.35
C VAL A 191 -13.87 2.65 -5.02
N LEU A 192 -12.77 3.33 -4.68
CA LEU A 192 -12.72 4.20 -3.51
C LEU A 192 -13.64 5.41 -3.67
N SER A 193 -13.76 5.98 -4.86
CA SER A 193 -14.67 7.12 -5.08
C SER A 193 -16.15 6.76 -4.83
N TRP A 194 -16.51 5.48 -4.94
CA TRP A 194 -17.85 4.95 -4.66
C TRP A 194 -18.07 4.63 -3.19
N ALA A 195 -17.03 4.28 -2.42
CA ALA A 195 -17.18 3.75 -1.07
C ALA A 195 -17.49 4.82 -0.01
N ASP A 196 -18.39 4.52 0.92
CA ASP A 196 -18.61 5.29 2.15
C ASP A 196 -17.79 4.76 3.32
N VAL A 197 -17.57 3.44 3.39
CA VAL A 197 -16.76 2.75 4.39
C VAL A 197 -15.97 1.63 3.71
N LEU A 198 -14.70 1.51 4.04
CA LEU A 198 -13.87 0.36 3.69
C LEU A 198 -13.83 -0.62 4.87
N VAL A 199 -14.15 -1.88 4.63
CA VAL A 199 -13.88 -3.00 5.54
C VAL A 199 -12.73 -3.81 4.95
N SER A 200 -11.67 -4.00 5.72
CA SER A 200 -10.46 -4.73 5.32
C SER A 200 -10.06 -5.76 6.37
N VAL A 201 -9.10 -6.61 6.05
CA VAL A 201 -8.64 -7.68 6.95
C VAL A 201 -7.25 -7.39 7.51
N SER A 202 -6.46 -6.59 6.81
CA SER A 202 -5.11 -6.21 7.23
C SER A 202 -4.70 -4.85 6.69
N GLU A 203 -3.64 -4.31 7.28
CA GLU A 203 -3.01 -3.08 6.81
C GLU A 203 -2.36 -3.30 5.44
N ILE A 204 -2.89 -2.63 4.42
CA ILE A 204 -2.41 -2.69 3.04
C ILE A 204 -2.33 -1.29 2.42
N THR A 205 -1.62 -1.17 1.32
CA THR A 205 -1.55 0.09 0.55
C THR A 205 -2.93 0.64 0.20
N PHE A 206 -3.89 -0.25 -0.06
CA PHE A 206 -5.26 0.14 -0.40
C PHE A 206 -5.98 0.85 0.75
N GLU A 207 -5.73 0.45 2.00
CA GLU A 207 -6.25 1.17 3.17
C GLU A 207 -5.64 2.57 3.30
N LEU A 208 -4.34 2.72 3.04
CA LEU A 208 -3.69 4.02 3.02
C LEU A 208 -4.28 4.92 1.93
N MET A 209 -4.64 4.35 0.75
CA MET A 209 -5.37 5.06 -0.31
C MET A 209 -6.77 5.47 0.14
N ALA A 210 -7.50 4.60 0.86
CA ALA A 210 -8.81 4.93 1.41
C ALA A 210 -8.71 6.08 2.42
N GLN A 211 -7.73 6.05 3.31
CA GLN A 211 -7.46 7.13 4.26
C GLN A 211 -7.11 8.45 3.55
N ALA A 212 -6.31 8.39 2.49
CA ALA A 212 -5.98 9.56 1.65
C ALA A 212 -7.20 10.12 0.90
N SER A 213 -8.21 9.29 0.65
CA SER A 213 -9.52 9.68 0.10
C SER A 213 -10.53 10.09 1.19
N ASP A 214 -10.10 10.16 2.44
CA ASP A 214 -10.92 10.48 3.63
C ASP A 214 -12.08 9.49 3.88
N ILE A 215 -11.89 8.23 3.47
CA ILE A 215 -12.85 7.14 3.68
C ILE A 215 -12.56 6.47 5.03
N PRO A 216 -13.58 6.31 5.91
CA PRO A 216 -13.45 5.52 7.12
C PRO A 216 -13.03 4.08 6.83
N VAL A 217 -12.09 3.57 7.61
CA VAL A 217 -11.57 2.21 7.49
C VAL A 217 -11.88 1.41 8.76
N ILE A 218 -12.45 0.22 8.57
CA ILE A 218 -12.65 -0.78 9.61
C ILE A 218 -11.73 -1.95 9.28
N CYS A 219 -10.72 -2.19 10.10
CA CYS A 219 -9.80 -3.31 9.94
C CYS A 219 -10.24 -4.47 10.83
N CYS A 220 -10.59 -5.60 10.22
CA CYS A 220 -11.00 -6.83 10.91
C CYS A 220 -9.77 -7.69 11.20
N ASN A 221 -9.10 -7.47 12.32
CA ASN A 221 -7.96 -8.26 12.76
C ASN A 221 -8.45 -9.42 13.67
N ILE A 222 -9.11 -10.41 13.06
CA ILE A 222 -9.70 -11.55 13.77
C ILE A 222 -8.82 -12.80 13.75
N SER A 223 -7.86 -12.87 12.86
CA SER A 223 -6.87 -13.96 12.82
C SER A 223 -5.84 -13.83 13.93
N PRO A 224 -5.23 -14.96 14.37
CA PRO A 224 -4.09 -14.86 15.25
C PRO A 224 -3.01 -13.98 14.58
N PRO A 225 -2.28 -13.25 15.42
CA PRO A 225 -1.34 -12.25 14.96
C PRO A 225 -0.35 -12.83 13.95
N ARG A 226 -0.25 -12.20 12.82
CA ARG A 226 0.76 -12.56 11.84
C ARG A 226 2.13 -12.12 12.33
N MET A 227 3.14 -12.81 11.88
CA MET A 227 4.55 -12.69 12.30
C MET A 227 5.06 -11.23 12.37
N PHE A 228 4.45 -10.33 11.61
CA PHE A 228 4.81 -8.91 11.57
C PHE A 228 3.98 -8.02 12.53
N LEU A 229 2.77 -8.45 12.92
CA LEU A 229 1.83 -7.62 13.65
C LEU A 229 1.99 -7.69 15.17
N ASP A 230 2.63 -8.75 15.70
CA ASP A 230 2.73 -8.97 17.14
C ASP A 230 4.12 -8.85 17.72
N ASN A 231 5.08 -8.50 16.95
CA ASN A 231 6.36 -8.16 17.54
C ASN A 231 6.20 -6.86 18.32
N PRO A 232 6.45 -6.82 19.65
CA PRO A 232 6.36 -5.61 20.46
C PRO A 232 7.15 -4.43 19.89
N LYS A 233 8.25 -4.70 19.15
CA LYS A 233 9.03 -3.69 18.46
C LYS A 233 8.26 -3.02 17.32
N TYR A 234 7.28 -3.70 16.71
CA TYR A 234 6.41 -3.12 15.69
C TYR A 234 5.17 -2.46 16.24
N LEU A 235 4.74 -2.77 17.47
CA LEU A 235 3.57 -2.15 18.08
C LEU A 235 3.72 -0.62 18.23
N ASP A 236 4.92 -0.14 18.51
CA ASP A 236 5.18 1.32 18.54
C ASP A 236 5.15 1.95 17.15
N LEU A 237 5.47 1.17 16.11
CA LEU A 237 5.47 1.59 14.70
C LEU A 237 4.05 1.73 14.12
N LYS A 238 3.07 1.06 14.73
CA LYS A 238 1.66 1.05 14.30
C LYS A 238 0.83 2.17 14.88
N LYS A 239 1.33 2.87 15.89
CA LYS A 239 0.53 3.90 16.57
C LYS A 239 -0.14 4.90 15.63
N PRO A 240 0.51 5.46 14.61
CA PRO A 240 -0.16 6.37 13.69
C PRO A 240 -1.30 5.69 12.94
N TYR A 241 -1.09 4.45 12.46
CA TYR A 241 -2.07 3.71 11.68
C TYR A 241 -3.26 3.24 12.53
N SER A 242 -3.01 2.59 13.67
CA SER A 242 -4.05 2.05 14.54
C SER A 242 -5.03 3.11 15.04
N ASN A 243 -4.59 4.37 15.13
CA ASN A 243 -5.45 5.47 15.53
C ASN A 243 -6.34 5.99 14.39
N ALA A 244 -5.99 5.70 13.14
CA ALA A 244 -6.71 6.18 11.95
C ALA A 244 -7.77 5.19 11.43
N VAL A 245 -7.88 4.01 12.03
CA VAL A 245 -8.82 2.95 11.66
C VAL A 245 -9.62 2.47 12.87
N LYS A 246 -10.79 1.92 12.62
CA LYS A 246 -11.51 1.12 13.64
C LYS A 246 -11.00 -0.31 13.59
N LEU A 247 -10.12 -0.67 14.51
CA LEU A 247 -9.61 -2.03 14.62
C LEU A 247 -10.60 -2.88 15.42
N ILE A 248 -11.13 -3.95 14.82
CA ILE A 248 -12.01 -4.91 15.48
C ILE A 248 -11.35 -6.29 15.53
N LYS A 249 -11.50 -6.96 16.66
CA LYS A 249 -11.00 -8.32 16.92
C LYS A 249 -12.13 -9.34 17.05
N ASN A 250 -13.37 -8.88 17.11
CA ASN A 250 -14.57 -9.69 17.17
C ASN A 250 -15.58 -9.18 16.15
N LEU A 251 -16.12 -10.08 15.35
CA LEU A 251 -17.09 -9.76 14.30
C LEU A 251 -18.47 -9.37 14.86
N ASP A 252 -18.78 -9.70 16.10
CA ASP A 252 -20.08 -9.34 16.73
C ASP A 252 -20.32 -7.83 16.78
N VAL A 253 -19.25 -7.03 16.79
CA VAL A 253 -19.33 -5.56 16.81
C VAL A 253 -19.27 -4.93 15.40
N LEU A 254 -19.16 -5.72 14.34
CA LEU A 254 -18.96 -5.20 12.96
C LEU A 254 -20.15 -4.34 12.51
N GLU A 255 -21.37 -4.81 12.73
CA GLU A 255 -22.57 -4.07 12.32
C GLU A 255 -22.64 -2.68 12.98
N GLU A 256 -22.45 -2.64 14.29
CA GLU A 256 -22.48 -1.39 15.04
C GLU A 256 -21.35 -0.44 14.64
N THR A 257 -20.16 -1.01 14.39
CA THR A 257 -19.02 -0.22 13.94
C THR A 257 -19.27 0.38 12.56
N ILE A 258 -19.85 -0.37 11.60
CA ILE A 258 -20.22 0.16 10.28
C ILE A 258 -21.26 1.28 10.43
N LYS A 259 -22.32 1.08 11.24
CA LYS A 259 -23.34 2.10 11.50
C LYS A 259 -22.74 3.38 12.08
N SER A 260 -21.82 3.24 13.03
CA SER A 260 -21.11 4.37 13.62
C SER A 260 -20.31 5.15 12.58
N GLN A 261 -19.54 4.47 11.73
CA GLN A 261 -18.71 5.12 10.71
C GLN A 261 -19.54 5.75 9.58
N LEU A 262 -20.67 5.15 9.20
CA LEU A 262 -21.62 5.76 8.26
C LEU A 262 -22.29 7.01 8.82
N SER A 263 -22.58 7.02 10.12
CA SER A 263 -23.24 8.15 10.80
C SER A 263 -22.28 9.28 11.13
N ASN A 264 -21.03 8.97 11.42
CA ASN A 264 -19.97 9.93 11.75
C ASN A 264 -18.68 9.64 10.99
N PRO A 265 -18.66 9.84 9.66
CA PRO A 265 -17.50 9.52 8.82
C PRO A 265 -16.26 10.35 9.14
N ASN A 266 -16.41 11.46 9.85
CA ASN A 266 -15.30 12.35 10.20
C ASN A 266 -14.70 12.06 11.58
N GLU A 267 -15.17 11.03 12.29
CA GLU A 267 -14.69 10.69 13.64
C GLU A 267 -13.17 10.59 13.76
N LEU A 268 -12.50 9.98 12.76
CA LEU A 268 -11.04 9.82 12.73
C LEU A 268 -10.38 10.57 11.55
N GLN A 269 -10.97 11.66 11.12
CA GLN A 269 -10.47 12.39 9.93
C GLN A 269 -9.08 12.99 10.15
N ALA A 270 -8.85 13.55 11.34
CA ALA A 270 -7.54 14.15 11.66
C ALA A 270 -6.44 13.09 11.72
N GLU A 271 -6.74 11.93 12.28
CA GLU A 271 -5.83 10.79 12.36
C GLU A 271 -5.53 10.22 10.97
N ARG A 272 -6.54 10.06 10.11
CA ARG A 272 -6.35 9.64 8.71
C ARG A 272 -5.44 10.60 7.94
N ARG A 273 -5.67 11.90 8.07
CA ARG A 273 -4.80 12.93 7.45
C ARG A 273 -3.37 12.85 7.98
N ASN A 274 -3.20 12.67 9.27
CA ASN A 274 -1.86 12.52 9.85
C ASN A 274 -1.14 11.29 9.31
N VAL A 275 -1.80 10.13 9.24
CA VAL A 275 -1.20 8.91 8.68
C VAL A 275 -0.80 9.10 7.22
N THR A 276 -1.64 9.71 6.41
CA THR A 276 -1.32 9.96 5.00
C THR A 276 -0.20 10.98 4.81
N LEU A 277 -0.03 11.92 5.74
CA LEU A 277 1.13 12.82 5.75
C LEU A 277 2.41 12.05 6.05
N VAL A 278 2.46 11.33 7.18
CA VAL A 278 3.70 10.74 7.68
C VAL A 278 4.12 9.47 6.95
N ARG A 279 3.16 8.67 6.49
CA ARG A 279 3.44 7.42 5.73
C ARG A 279 3.41 7.62 4.23
N GLY A 280 2.45 8.37 3.72
CA GLY A 280 2.26 8.53 2.28
C GLY A 280 2.98 9.72 1.67
N GLY A 281 3.46 10.65 2.51
CA GLY A 281 4.07 11.87 2.01
C GLY A 281 3.14 12.70 1.11
N ILE A 282 1.82 12.72 1.42
CA ILE A 282 0.82 13.39 0.58
C ILE A 282 1.07 14.91 0.45
N HIS A 283 1.82 15.48 1.38
CA HIS A 283 2.23 16.90 1.35
C HIS A 283 3.42 17.17 0.42
N ILE A 284 4.04 16.12 -0.12
CA ILE A 284 5.17 16.27 -1.01
C ILE A 284 4.68 16.78 -2.36
N GLU A 285 5.13 17.97 -2.72
CA GLU A 285 4.87 18.54 -4.04
C GLU A 285 5.62 17.75 -5.11
N ASP A 286 4.91 17.40 -6.18
CA ASP A 286 5.41 16.68 -7.35
C ASP A 286 6.31 15.46 -7.01
N PRO A 287 5.73 14.40 -6.40
CA PRO A 287 6.48 13.17 -6.09
C PRO A 287 7.12 12.55 -7.32
N LEU A 288 6.47 12.65 -8.48
CA LEU A 288 6.98 12.11 -9.74
C LEU A 288 8.29 12.79 -10.15
N GLN A 289 8.32 14.11 -10.11
CA GLN A 289 9.53 14.86 -10.46
C GLN A 289 10.67 14.60 -9.46
N LYS A 290 10.33 14.46 -8.17
CA LYS A 290 11.33 14.09 -7.14
C LYS A 290 11.93 12.71 -7.41
N LEU A 291 11.11 11.70 -7.69
CA LEU A 291 11.57 10.36 -8.07
C LEU A 291 12.49 10.42 -9.29
N ILE A 292 12.08 11.12 -10.35
CA ILE A 292 12.86 11.27 -11.58
C ILE A 292 14.23 11.93 -11.27
N ASN A 293 14.24 13.00 -10.49
CA ASN A 293 15.44 13.72 -10.12
C ASN A 293 16.39 12.87 -9.27
N ALA A 294 15.84 12.15 -8.27
CA ALA A 294 16.61 11.25 -7.41
C ALA A 294 17.31 10.15 -8.22
N ILE A 295 16.61 9.58 -9.21
CA ILE A 295 17.17 8.56 -10.11
C ILE A 295 18.24 9.17 -11.03
N LYS A 296 17.98 10.34 -11.63
CA LYS A 296 18.94 11.00 -12.55
C LYS A 296 20.23 11.44 -11.86
N ASN A 297 20.14 11.76 -10.57
CA ASN A 297 21.28 12.24 -9.76
C ASN A 297 22.02 11.12 -9.01
N ALA A 298 21.66 9.87 -9.20
CA ALA A 298 22.25 8.72 -8.52
C ALA A 298 23.60 8.26 -9.13
N LYS A 299 24.34 9.16 -9.79
CA LYS A 299 25.66 8.90 -10.38
C LYS A 299 26.75 8.79 -9.33
#